data_fd97bb3ccba0c0518c9e2f4a3cd6ff3c
#
_entry.id   fd97bb3ccba0c0518c9e2f4a3cd6ff3c
#
_cell.length_a   1.000
_cell.length_b   1.000
_cell.length_c   1.000
_cell.angle_alpha   90.00
_cell.angle_beta   90.00
_cell.angle_gamma   90.00
#
_symmetry.space_group_name_H-M   'P 1'
#
loop_
_entity.id
_entity.type
_entity.pdbx_description
1 polymer ?
#
loop_
_entity_poly.entity_id
_entity_poly.type
_entity_poly.pdbx_seq_one_letter_code
_entity_poly.pdbx_strand_id
1 'polypeptide(L)'
;MDDNTHTPGSYCIRKGTGVYSFVHYIIYFLFSSLLLFVPVQLTAQTDSPNLEYKIKAAYLYNFTKFIIWPEEVFTSDQKTTFNICILDINPFGHPLDLLQRKKVNGLNLVMEVSDSGVELDHCQIVYFTRSMQKKYSSIIGLIAGKNILTVSDIAGFVNNGGHIGLDTVKGKVRFDINLGATKSAGLKISAKLLELAMTVIE
;
A
#
# COMPACT_ATOMS: atom_id res chain seq x y z
N MET A 1 -5.78 31.80 110.04
CA MET A 1 -6.52 30.67 109.52
C MET A 1 -6.77 30.98 108.07
N ASP A 2 -5.84 30.73 107.31
CA ASP A 2 -5.60 29.59 106.36
C ASP A 2 -6.75 29.42 105.40
N ASP A 3 -6.54 29.79 104.19
CA ASP A 3 -6.67 28.80 103.12
C ASP A 3 -6.03 29.24 101.84
N ASN A 4 -5.21 28.38 101.36
CA ASN A 4 -4.34 28.51 100.21
C ASN A 4 -5.00 27.68 99.13
N THR A 5 -5.47 28.29 98.03
CA THR A 5 -5.88 27.51 96.87
C THR A 5 -5.14 27.93 95.62
N HIS A 6 -4.18 27.10 95.30
CA HIS A 6 -3.49 27.08 94.07
C HIS A 6 -4.42 26.74 92.86
N THR A 7 -4.49 27.59 91.86
CA THR A 7 -5.07 27.27 90.55
C THR A 7 -3.96 26.90 89.59
N PRO A 8 -4.04 25.75 88.87
CA PRO A 8 -3.05 25.38 87.88
C PRO A 8 -3.34 26.08 86.57
N GLY A 9 -2.26 26.62 85.98
CA GLY A 9 -2.28 27.30 84.69
C GLY A 9 -2.68 26.41 83.54
N SER A 10 -3.61 26.91 82.72
CA SER A 10 -4.03 26.28 81.49
C SER A 10 -3.02 26.55 80.37
N TYR A 11 -2.28 25.54 79.95
CA TYR A 11 -1.44 25.60 78.74
C TYR A 11 -2.34 25.48 77.52
N CYS A 12 -2.45 26.58 76.76
CA CYS A 12 -3.12 26.60 75.47
C CYS A 12 -2.22 25.95 74.40
N ILE A 13 -2.47 24.71 74.04
CA ILE A 13 -1.82 24.03 72.97
C ILE A 13 -2.40 24.57 71.66
N ARG A 14 -1.63 25.45 71.02
CA ARG A 14 -1.93 25.96 69.67
C ARG A 14 -1.74 24.83 68.63
N LYS A 15 -2.84 24.21 68.18
CA LYS A 15 -2.84 23.22 67.15
C LYS A 15 -2.35 23.89 65.84
N GLY A 16 -1.17 23.51 65.39
CA GLY A 16 -0.61 23.93 64.10
C GLY A 16 -1.28 23.18 62.93
N THR A 17 -2.49 23.62 62.53
CA THR A 17 -3.28 22.99 61.45
C THR A 17 -2.96 23.54 60.03
N GLY A 18 -2.00 24.49 59.93
CA GLY A 18 -1.71 25.14 58.63
C GLY A 18 -0.73 24.42 57.72
N VAL A 19 0.22 23.69 58.27
CA VAL A 19 1.33 23.11 57.49
C VAL A 19 0.92 21.85 56.73
N TYR A 20 0.10 21.00 57.35
CA TYR A 20 -0.35 19.76 56.70
C TYR A 20 -1.28 20.01 55.51
N SER A 21 -2.09 21.06 55.56
CA SER A 21 -2.97 21.43 54.44
C SER A 21 -2.19 21.91 53.22
N PHE A 22 -1.12 22.67 53.39
CA PHE A 22 -0.27 23.15 52.32
C PHE A 22 0.51 22.03 51.62
N VAL A 23 1.01 21.06 52.39
CA VAL A 23 1.73 19.90 51.87
C VAL A 23 0.81 19.04 51.00
N HIS A 24 -0.45 18.83 51.41
CA HIS A 24 -1.41 18.08 50.59
C HIS A 24 -1.72 18.79 49.27
N TYR A 25 -1.89 20.12 49.25
CA TYR A 25 -2.10 20.87 48.02
C TYR A 25 -0.90 20.79 47.06
N ILE A 26 0.33 20.84 47.57
CA ILE A 26 1.52 20.70 46.76
C ILE A 26 1.63 19.29 46.16
N ILE A 27 1.32 18.25 46.94
CA ILE A 27 1.33 16.85 46.46
C ILE A 27 0.26 16.64 45.40
N TYR A 28 -0.97 17.17 45.58
CA TYR A 28 -2.01 17.09 44.54
C TYR A 28 -1.66 17.86 43.28
N PHE A 29 -1.00 19.01 43.40
CA PHE A 29 -0.58 19.81 42.25
C PHE A 29 0.55 19.13 41.48
N LEU A 30 1.50 18.51 42.15
CA LEU A 30 2.57 17.72 41.50
C LEU A 30 2.03 16.44 40.87
N PHE A 31 1.04 15.78 41.49
CA PHE A 31 0.41 14.59 40.96
C PHE A 31 -0.47 14.91 39.74
N SER A 32 -1.19 16.04 39.77
CA SER A 32 -1.98 16.55 38.64
C SER A 32 -1.11 16.97 37.44
N SER A 33 0.06 17.56 37.69
CA SER A 33 1.03 17.94 36.63
C SER A 33 1.67 16.74 35.96
N LEU A 34 1.84 15.61 36.68
CA LEU A 34 2.41 14.39 36.13
C LEU A 34 1.45 13.66 35.17
N LEU A 35 0.13 13.83 35.33
CA LEU A 35 -0.89 13.27 34.45
C LEU A 35 -1.04 13.98 33.09
N LEU A 36 -0.48 15.18 32.95
CA LEU A 36 -0.50 15.94 31.67
C LEU A 36 0.64 15.59 30.72
N PHE A 37 1.62 14.81 31.17
CA PHE A 37 2.69 14.26 30.32
C PHE A 37 2.37 12.84 29.85
N VAL A 38 1.18 12.61 29.30
CA VAL A 38 0.94 11.42 28.48
C VAL A 38 1.58 11.71 27.14
N PRO A 39 2.68 11.03 26.75
CA PRO A 39 3.21 11.18 25.41
C PRO A 39 2.12 10.69 24.46
N VAL A 40 1.55 11.59 23.68
CA VAL A 40 0.74 11.23 22.52
C VAL A 40 1.68 10.46 21.60
N GLN A 41 1.62 9.15 21.67
CA GLN A 41 2.26 8.28 20.72
C GLN A 41 1.59 8.58 19.37
N LEU A 42 2.22 9.41 18.55
CA LEU A 42 1.89 9.54 17.15
C LEU A 42 2.22 8.17 16.55
N THR A 43 1.25 7.26 16.57
CA THR A 43 1.35 6.03 15.79
C THR A 43 1.44 6.47 14.35
N ALA A 44 2.66 6.48 13.81
CA ALA A 44 2.86 6.56 12.37
C ALA A 44 1.99 5.46 11.77
N GLN A 45 0.96 5.88 11.04
CA GLN A 45 0.05 4.99 10.33
C GLN A 45 0.92 4.20 9.37
N THR A 46 1.24 2.96 9.74
CA THR A 46 1.84 1.99 8.83
C THR A 46 0.89 1.91 7.64
N ASP A 47 1.39 2.26 6.46
CA ASP A 47 0.66 2.18 5.20
C ASP A 47 -0.05 0.85 5.15
N SER A 48 -1.38 0.88 5.25
CA SER A 48 -2.16 -0.35 5.29
C SER A 48 -1.94 -1.08 3.96
N PRO A 49 -1.83 -2.43 3.96
CA PRO A 49 -1.72 -3.22 2.72
C PRO A 49 -2.77 -2.82 1.67
N ASN A 50 -3.92 -2.35 2.13
CA ASN A 50 -4.99 -1.82 1.29
C ASN A 50 -4.58 -0.56 0.49
N LEU A 51 -3.79 0.38 1.06
CA LEU A 51 -3.34 1.57 0.33
C LEU A 51 -2.30 1.21 -0.74
N GLU A 52 -1.38 0.30 -0.44
CA GLU A 52 -0.38 -0.17 -1.40
C GLU A 52 -1.06 -0.77 -2.64
N TYR A 53 -2.01 -1.70 -2.46
CA TYR A 53 -2.71 -2.32 -3.58
C TYR A 53 -3.66 -1.37 -4.31
N LYS A 54 -4.20 -0.34 -3.65
CA LYS A 54 -4.91 0.75 -4.35
C LYS A 54 -3.99 1.50 -5.32
N ILE A 55 -2.77 1.79 -4.90
CA ILE A 55 -1.79 2.46 -5.75
C ILE A 55 -1.34 1.54 -6.89
N LYS A 56 -1.08 0.26 -6.62
CA LYS A 56 -0.74 -0.74 -7.66
C LYS A 56 -1.87 -0.90 -8.69
N ALA A 57 -3.13 -0.91 -8.26
CA ALA A 57 -4.28 -0.92 -9.17
C ALA A 57 -4.32 0.32 -10.07
N ALA A 58 -4.03 1.50 -9.52
CA ALA A 58 -3.93 2.72 -10.31
C ALA A 58 -2.77 2.67 -11.32
N TYR A 59 -1.64 2.04 -10.99
CA TYR A 59 -0.55 1.80 -11.94
C TYR A 59 -0.99 0.87 -13.07
N LEU A 60 -1.68 -0.24 -12.79
CA LEU A 60 -2.21 -1.13 -13.83
C LEU A 60 -3.07 -0.37 -14.84
N TYR A 61 -3.99 0.47 -14.36
CA TYR A 61 -4.79 1.31 -15.25
C TYR A 61 -3.94 2.34 -16.00
N ASN A 62 -2.95 2.96 -15.37
CA ASN A 62 -2.11 3.95 -16.07
C ASN A 62 -1.21 3.30 -17.13
N PHE A 63 -0.75 2.08 -16.92
CA PHE A 63 0.02 1.36 -17.95
C PHE A 63 -0.79 1.22 -19.23
N THR A 64 -2.10 1.07 -19.18
CA THR A 64 -2.95 1.03 -20.38
C THR A 64 -2.85 2.29 -21.27
N LYS A 65 -2.41 3.42 -20.71
CA LYS A 65 -2.29 4.70 -21.42
C LYS A 65 -0.89 4.96 -21.98
N PHE A 66 0.12 4.27 -21.46
CA PHE A 66 1.53 4.53 -21.76
C PHE A 66 2.21 3.36 -22.49
N ILE A 67 1.53 2.22 -22.54
CA ILE A 67 1.94 1.09 -23.38
C ILE A 67 1.16 1.17 -24.68
N ILE A 68 1.84 0.92 -25.79
CA ILE A 68 1.27 0.89 -27.13
C ILE A 68 1.29 -0.56 -27.58
N TRP A 69 0.10 -1.14 -27.73
CA TRP A 69 -0.12 -2.45 -28.35
C TRP A 69 -0.18 -2.32 -29.88
N PRO A 70 0.22 -3.34 -30.62
CA PRO A 70 -0.06 -3.39 -32.05
C PRO A 70 -1.56 -3.29 -32.34
N GLU A 71 -1.93 -2.72 -33.50
CA GLU A 71 -3.34 -2.51 -33.87
C GLU A 71 -4.09 -3.83 -33.98
N GLU A 72 -3.43 -4.89 -34.40
CA GLU A 72 -3.98 -6.24 -34.57
C GLU A 72 -4.61 -6.79 -33.25
N VAL A 73 -4.12 -6.33 -32.11
CA VAL A 73 -4.68 -6.70 -30.80
C VAL A 73 -6.12 -6.21 -30.63
N PHE A 74 -6.53 -5.19 -31.40
CA PHE A 74 -7.83 -4.51 -31.26
C PHE A 74 -8.75 -4.66 -32.49
N THR A 75 -8.27 -5.23 -33.61
CA THR A 75 -8.99 -5.25 -34.88
C THR A 75 -10.00 -6.38 -35.04
N SER A 76 -10.13 -7.28 -34.06
CA SER A 76 -11.18 -8.28 -34.15
C SER A 76 -12.55 -7.61 -33.96
N ASP A 77 -13.47 -7.76 -34.95
CA ASP A 77 -14.84 -7.19 -34.95
C ASP A 77 -15.67 -7.52 -33.70
N GLN A 78 -15.22 -8.47 -32.90
CA GLN A 78 -15.88 -8.90 -31.66
C GLN A 78 -15.22 -8.36 -30.39
N LYS A 79 -14.12 -7.58 -30.49
CA LYS A 79 -13.41 -7.12 -29.29
C LYS A 79 -14.04 -5.85 -28.72
N THR A 80 -14.80 -6.02 -27.67
CA THR A 80 -15.50 -4.94 -26.96
C THR A 80 -14.84 -4.56 -25.63
N THR A 81 -13.83 -5.33 -25.21
CA THR A 81 -13.19 -5.19 -23.89
C THR A 81 -11.68 -5.11 -23.97
N PHE A 82 -11.10 -4.39 -23.02
CA PHE A 82 -9.68 -4.42 -22.69
C PHE A 82 -9.53 -5.19 -21.37
N ASN A 83 -8.86 -6.34 -21.40
CA ASN A 83 -8.84 -7.27 -20.28
C ASN A 83 -7.53 -7.19 -19.50
N ILE A 84 -7.64 -7.05 -18.20
CA ILE A 84 -6.54 -7.20 -17.22
C ILE A 84 -6.84 -8.45 -16.40
N CYS A 85 -6.02 -9.48 -16.56
CA CYS A 85 -6.15 -10.75 -15.86
C CYS A 85 -5.23 -10.79 -14.64
N ILE A 86 -5.79 -11.13 -13.49
CA ILE A 86 -5.06 -11.27 -12.23
C ILE A 86 -4.97 -12.77 -11.96
N LEU A 87 -3.75 -13.28 -11.88
CA LEU A 87 -3.55 -14.71 -11.67
C LEU A 87 -3.59 -15.07 -10.20
N ASP A 88 -4.41 -16.08 -9.87
CA ASP A 88 -4.64 -16.64 -8.55
C ASP A 88 -5.40 -15.68 -7.61
N ILE A 89 -4.97 -15.42 -6.42
CA ILE A 89 -5.71 -14.66 -5.40
C ILE A 89 -5.65 -13.17 -5.67
N ASN A 90 -6.81 -12.52 -5.83
CA ASN A 90 -6.91 -11.07 -6.02
C ASN A 90 -6.46 -10.28 -4.77
N PRO A 91 -5.32 -9.57 -4.80
CA PRO A 91 -4.85 -8.79 -3.67
C PRO A 91 -5.43 -7.37 -3.62
N PHE A 92 -6.12 -6.93 -4.68
CA PHE A 92 -6.57 -5.54 -4.83
C PHE A 92 -7.91 -5.27 -4.14
N GLY A 93 -8.78 -6.29 -4.03
CA GLY A 93 -10.11 -6.12 -3.45
C GLY A 93 -10.98 -5.10 -4.19
N HIS A 94 -11.79 -4.34 -3.48
CA HIS A 94 -12.71 -3.32 -3.99
C HIS A 94 -12.13 -2.22 -4.93
N PRO A 95 -10.87 -1.79 -4.84
CA PRO A 95 -10.28 -0.86 -5.80
C PRO A 95 -10.41 -1.26 -7.26
N LEU A 96 -10.51 -2.55 -7.58
CA LEU A 96 -10.72 -3.01 -8.95
C LEU A 96 -12.11 -2.63 -9.49
N ASP A 97 -13.14 -2.67 -8.66
CA ASP A 97 -14.52 -2.37 -9.07
C ASP A 97 -14.65 -0.93 -9.60
N LEU A 98 -13.86 0.00 -9.05
CA LEU A 98 -13.81 1.39 -9.51
C LEU A 98 -13.15 1.53 -10.88
N LEU A 99 -12.22 0.63 -11.20
CA LEU A 99 -11.50 0.65 -12.47
C LEU A 99 -12.33 0.02 -13.60
N GLN A 100 -13.15 -0.97 -13.33
CA GLN A 100 -14.04 -1.62 -14.32
C GLN A 100 -15.02 -0.65 -15.00
N ARG A 101 -15.25 0.54 -14.42
CA ARG A 101 -16.07 1.59 -15.03
C ARG A 101 -15.30 2.47 -16.01
N LYS A 102 -14.00 2.24 -16.20
CA LYS A 102 -13.15 3.02 -17.09
C LYS A 102 -13.16 2.42 -18.49
N LYS A 103 -12.74 3.24 -19.45
CA LYS A 103 -12.49 2.81 -20.84
C LYS A 103 -11.03 2.97 -21.18
N VAL A 104 -10.55 2.09 -22.04
CA VAL A 104 -9.21 2.12 -22.63
C VAL A 104 -9.38 2.04 -24.15
N ASN A 105 -8.93 3.06 -24.87
CA ASN A 105 -9.07 3.15 -26.34
C ASN A 105 -10.53 2.89 -26.84
N GLY A 106 -11.52 3.37 -26.09
CA GLY A 106 -12.93 3.16 -26.40
C GLY A 106 -13.52 1.84 -25.91
N LEU A 107 -12.69 0.84 -25.57
CA LEU A 107 -13.11 -0.46 -25.04
C LEU A 107 -13.44 -0.39 -23.55
N ASN A 108 -14.38 -1.20 -23.10
CA ASN A 108 -14.67 -1.32 -21.68
C ASN A 108 -13.51 -2.06 -20.96
N LEU A 109 -13.01 -1.49 -19.87
CA LEU A 109 -12.00 -2.16 -19.05
C LEU A 109 -12.66 -3.28 -18.25
N VAL A 110 -12.17 -4.50 -18.40
CA VAL A 110 -12.54 -5.67 -17.62
C VAL A 110 -11.33 -6.11 -16.80
N MET A 111 -11.55 -6.37 -15.52
CA MET A 111 -10.54 -6.95 -14.63
C MET A 111 -11.09 -8.27 -14.09
N GLU A 112 -10.39 -9.34 -14.36
CA GLU A 112 -10.83 -10.69 -14.00
C GLU A 112 -9.74 -11.42 -13.21
N VAL A 113 -10.18 -12.30 -12.33
CA VAL A 113 -9.31 -13.21 -11.61
C VAL A 113 -9.33 -14.54 -12.36
N SER A 114 -8.18 -15.02 -12.75
CA SER A 114 -8.02 -16.25 -13.54
C SER A 114 -7.10 -17.24 -12.83
N ASP A 115 -7.40 -18.50 -12.93
CA ASP A 115 -6.50 -19.55 -12.47
C ASP A 115 -5.29 -19.69 -13.40
N SER A 116 -4.16 -20.16 -12.85
CA SER A 116 -2.88 -20.26 -13.57
C SER A 116 -2.86 -21.27 -14.75
N GLY A 117 -3.95 -21.95 -15.03
CA GLY A 117 -4.10 -22.91 -16.12
C GLY A 117 -5.00 -22.44 -17.27
N VAL A 118 -5.49 -21.20 -17.20
CA VAL A 118 -6.44 -20.65 -18.18
C VAL A 118 -5.71 -20.03 -19.37
N GLU A 119 -6.34 -20.11 -20.55
CA GLU A 119 -5.89 -19.43 -21.76
C GLU A 119 -5.87 -17.89 -21.54
N LEU A 120 -4.70 -17.27 -21.73
CA LEU A 120 -4.46 -15.85 -21.45
C LEU A 120 -4.46 -14.97 -22.71
N ASP A 121 -4.77 -15.51 -23.88
CA ASP A 121 -4.68 -14.82 -25.16
C ASP A 121 -5.66 -13.64 -25.29
N HIS A 122 -6.72 -13.64 -24.52
CA HIS A 122 -7.69 -12.53 -24.44
C HIS A 122 -7.23 -11.38 -23.54
N CYS A 123 -6.19 -11.59 -22.71
CA CYS A 123 -5.69 -10.58 -21.76
C CYS A 123 -4.70 -9.64 -22.45
N GLN A 124 -4.81 -8.34 -22.23
CA GLN A 124 -3.80 -7.36 -22.66
C GLN A 124 -2.77 -7.11 -21.56
N ILE A 125 -3.17 -7.26 -20.30
CA ILE A 125 -2.28 -7.21 -19.15
C ILE A 125 -2.53 -8.47 -18.30
N VAL A 126 -1.43 -9.11 -17.88
CA VAL A 126 -1.47 -10.21 -16.91
C VAL A 126 -0.70 -9.77 -15.68
N TYR A 127 -1.39 -9.75 -14.54
CA TYR A 127 -0.79 -9.47 -13.24
C TYR A 127 -0.52 -10.77 -12.49
N PHE A 128 0.76 -11.02 -12.19
CA PHE A 128 1.19 -12.15 -11.39
C PHE A 128 1.22 -11.75 -9.92
N THR A 129 0.39 -12.39 -9.11
CA THR A 129 0.37 -12.18 -7.67
C THR A 129 1.56 -12.87 -7.00
N ARG A 130 1.89 -12.49 -5.76
CA ARG A 130 3.01 -13.10 -5.00
C ARG A 130 2.86 -14.61 -4.81
N SER A 131 1.64 -15.12 -4.76
CA SER A 131 1.37 -16.57 -4.69
C SER A 131 1.91 -17.32 -5.92
N MET A 132 2.06 -16.64 -7.05
CA MET A 132 2.56 -17.20 -8.30
C MET A 132 4.09 -17.30 -8.37
N GLN A 133 4.84 -16.89 -7.33
CA GLN A 133 6.30 -16.80 -7.35
C GLN A 133 7.02 -18.09 -7.83
N LYS A 134 6.44 -19.27 -7.59
CA LYS A 134 7.03 -20.53 -8.04
C LYS A 134 6.66 -20.93 -9.48
N LYS A 135 5.63 -20.31 -10.05
CA LYS A 135 5.02 -20.72 -11.33
C LYS A 135 5.14 -19.65 -12.44
N TYR A 136 5.38 -18.39 -12.09
CA TYR A 136 5.30 -17.28 -13.05
C TYR A 136 6.27 -17.46 -14.24
N SER A 137 7.48 -17.97 -14.04
CA SER A 137 8.45 -18.14 -15.12
C SER A 137 7.97 -19.09 -16.21
N SER A 138 7.31 -20.20 -15.85
CA SER A 138 6.74 -21.12 -16.83
C SER A 138 5.59 -20.49 -17.60
N ILE A 139 4.75 -19.68 -16.94
CA ILE A 139 3.64 -18.98 -17.60
C ILE A 139 4.16 -17.88 -18.52
N ILE A 140 5.17 -17.09 -18.12
CA ILE A 140 5.84 -16.13 -19.00
C ILE A 140 6.35 -16.82 -20.27
N GLY A 141 6.95 -18.02 -20.16
CA GLY A 141 7.37 -18.81 -21.29
C GLY A 141 6.23 -19.20 -22.24
N LEU A 142 5.03 -19.50 -21.72
CA LEU A 142 3.85 -19.85 -22.51
C LEU A 142 3.23 -18.67 -23.26
N ILE A 143 3.38 -17.45 -22.72
CA ILE A 143 2.86 -16.23 -23.33
C ILE A 143 3.95 -15.39 -24.02
N ALA A 144 5.18 -15.91 -24.11
CA ALA A 144 6.29 -15.24 -24.78
C ALA A 144 5.93 -14.96 -26.26
N GLY A 145 6.25 -13.73 -26.70
CA GLY A 145 5.93 -13.28 -28.06
C GLY A 145 4.47 -12.92 -28.31
N LYS A 146 3.58 -13.13 -27.35
CA LYS A 146 2.21 -12.62 -27.41
C LYS A 146 2.20 -11.16 -26.94
N ASN A 147 1.32 -10.35 -27.53
CA ASN A 147 1.22 -8.93 -27.21
C ASN A 147 0.57 -8.68 -25.82
N ILE A 148 1.07 -9.37 -24.79
CA ILE A 148 0.56 -9.33 -23.41
C ILE A 148 1.60 -8.64 -22.54
N LEU A 149 1.19 -7.56 -21.84
CA LEU A 149 2.03 -6.92 -20.83
C LEU A 149 1.99 -7.73 -19.54
N THR A 150 3.14 -8.15 -19.04
CA THR A 150 3.24 -8.84 -17.74
C THR A 150 3.63 -7.86 -16.63
N VAL A 151 2.93 -7.89 -15.52
CA VAL A 151 3.16 -7.03 -14.36
C VAL A 151 3.15 -7.87 -13.09
N SER A 152 4.00 -7.57 -12.12
CA SER A 152 4.02 -8.27 -10.83
C SER A 152 4.63 -7.41 -9.72
N ASP A 153 4.33 -7.77 -8.48
CA ASP A 153 5.07 -7.32 -7.30
C ASP A 153 5.94 -8.44 -6.67
N ILE A 154 6.26 -9.46 -7.45
CA ILE A 154 7.24 -10.49 -7.11
C ILE A 154 8.65 -9.87 -7.22
N ALA A 155 9.46 -10.02 -6.17
CA ALA A 155 10.82 -9.50 -6.16
C ALA A 155 11.66 -10.07 -7.33
N GLY A 156 12.39 -9.19 -8.03
CA GLY A 156 13.24 -9.57 -9.16
C GLY A 156 12.47 -9.98 -10.43
N PHE A 157 11.18 -9.69 -10.52
CA PHE A 157 10.32 -10.08 -11.66
C PHE A 157 10.88 -9.65 -13.01
N VAL A 158 11.35 -8.41 -13.13
CA VAL A 158 11.92 -7.89 -14.40
C VAL A 158 13.23 -8.59 -14.79
N ASN A 159 14.04 -8.98 -13.83
CA ASN A 159 15.31 -9.69 -14.09
C ASN A 159 15.09 -11.13 -14.55
N ASN A 160 13.89 -11.67 -14.36
CA ASN A 160 13.51 -13.03 -14.73
C ASN A 160 12.50 -13.06 -15.90
N GLY A 161 12.56 -12.05 -16.78
CA GLY A 161 11.77 -12.03 -18.02
C GLY A 161 10.40 -11.36 -17.92
N GLY A 162 10.00 -10.86 -16.74
CA GLY A 162 8.79 -10.05 -16.62
C GLY A 162 8.98 -8.65 -17.18
N HIS A 163 7.89 -8.00 -17.60
CA HIS A 163 7.97 -6.69 -18.26
C HIS A 163 8.03 -5.52 -17.26
N ILE A 164 7.14 -5.48 -16.26
CA ILE A 164 7.08 -4.42 -15.24
C ILE A 164 7.02 -5.03 -13.86
N GLY A 165 7.95 -4.63 -13.00
CA GLY A 165 7.97 -4.98 -11.57
C GLY A 165 7.49 -3.81 -10.70
N LEU A 166 6.59 -4.05 -9.78
CA LEU A 166 6.10 -3.06 -8.82
C LEU A 166 6.74 -3.30 -7.46
N ASP A 167 7.54 -2.37 -6.97
CA ASP A 167 8.20 -2.44 -5.69
C ASP A 167 7.72 -1.34 -4.73
N THR A 168 7.73 -1.63 -3.43
CA THR A 168 7.47 -0.63 -2.40
C THR A 168 8.78 -0.22 -1.74
N VAL A 169 9.27 0.96 -2.11
CA VAL A 169 10.53 1.53 -1.61
C VAL A 169 10.22 2.71 -0.71
N LYS A 170 10.64 2.63 0.57
CA LYS A 170 10.40 3.69 1.58
C LYS A 170 8.93 4.13 1.64
N GLY A 171 7.99 3.17 1.64
CA GLY A 171 6.55 3.42 1.71
C GLY A 171 5.93 3.98 0.43
N LYS A 172 6.64 4.01 -0.68
CA LYS A 172 6.14 4.48 -1.98
C LYS A 172 6.22 3.38 -3.00
N VAL A 173 5.12 3.13 -3.72
CA VAL A 173 5.13 2.20 -4.86
C VAL A 173 5.93 2.82 -5.99
N ARG A 174 6.89 2.06 -6.50
CA ARG A 174 7.76 2.35 -7.64
C ARG A 174 7.67 1.21 -8.63
N PHE A 175 8.26 1.39 -9.80
CA PHE A 175 8.30 0.30 -10.78
C PHE A 175 9.62 0.29 -11.56
N ASP A 176 9.99 -0.92 -11.95
CA ASP A 176 11.09 -1.21 -12.86
C ASP A 176 10.54 -1.74 -14.18
N ILE A 177 11.28 -1.54 -15.27
CA ILE A 177 10.90 -1.95 -16.62
C ILE A 177 11.99 -2.83 -17.22
N ASN A 178 11.60 -3.97 -17.80
CA ASN A 178 12.41 -4.72 -18.73
C ASN A 178 12.00 -4.33 -20.17
N LEU A 179 12.78 -3.42 -20.75
CA LEU A 179 12.51 -2.88 -22.09
C LEU A 179 12.73 -3.93 -23.18
N GLY A 180 13.76 -4.79 -23.01
CA GLY A 180 14.07 -5.87 -23.95
C GLY A 180 12.94 -6.89 -24.04
N ALA A 181 12.46 -7.40 -22.90
CA ALA A 181 11.33 -8.32 -22.85
C ALA A 181 10.05 -7.69 -23.41
N THR A 182 9.79 -6.42 -23.09
CA THR A 182 8.62 -5.70 -23.59
C THR A 182 8.64 -5.54 -25.12
N LYS A 183 9.78 -5.18 -25.68
CA LYS A 183 9.98 -5.12 -27.15
C LYS A 183 9.79 -6.48 -27.81
N SER A 184 10.33 -7.54 -27.19
CA SER A 184 10.19 -8.92 -27.69
C SER A 184 8.73 -9.40 -27.69
N ALA A 185 7.89 -8.87 -26.81
CA ALA A 185 6.45 -9.09 -26.81
C ALA A 185 5.68 -8.21 -27.83
N GLY A 186 6.36 -7.45 -28.69
CA GLY A 186 5.73 -6.57 -29.70
C GLY A 186 5.12 -5.29 -29.09
N LEU A 187 5.40 -4.97 -27.81
CA LEU A 187 4.87 -3.81 -27.14
C LEU A 187 5.85 -2.62 -27.20
N LYS A 188 5.32 -1.40 -27.26
CA LYS A 188 6.13 -0.18 -27.17
C LYS A 188 5.79 0.58 -25.91
N ILE A 189 6.81 1.12 -25.25
CA ILE A 189 6.68 1.92 -24.03
C ILE A 189 6.88 3.39 -24.38
N SER A 190 5.99 4.26 -23.90
CA SER A 190 6.15 5.70 -24.08
C SER A 190 7.38 6.22 -23.34
N ALA A 191 8.08 7.22 -23.89
CA ALA A 191 9.21 7.87 -23.23
C ALA A 191 8.85 8.37 -21.83
N LYS A 192 7.65 8.91 -21.67
CA LYS A 192 7.16 9.38 -20.36
C LYS A 192 7.09 8.27 -19.31
N LEU A 193 6.74 7.05 -19.67
CA LEU A 193 6.72 5.94 -18.72
C LEU A 193 8.14 5.50 -18.35
N LEU A 194 9.06 5.49 -19.33
CA LEU A 194 10.47 5.17 -19.09
C LEU A 194 11.13 6.17 -18.13
N GLU A 195 10.83 7.46 -18.26
CA GLU A 195 11.33 8.52 -17.37
C GLU A 195 10.85 8.37 -15.91
N LEU A 196 9.68 7.74 -15.69
CA LEU A 196 9.10 7.53 -14.37
C LEU A 196 9.55 6.23 -13.71
N ALA A 197 10.20 5.33 -14.45
CA ALA A 197 10.71 4.08 -13.92
C ALA A 197 11.89 4.33 -12.98
N MET A 198 12.00 3.50 -11.94
CA MET A 198 13.15 3.51 -11.04
C MET A 198 14.38 2.92 -11.75
N THR A 199 14.16 1.82 -12.50
CA THR A 199 15.19 1.13 -13.29
C THR A 199 14.60 0.72 -14.64
N VAL A 200 15.40 0.84 -15.69
CA VAL A 200 15.11 0.28 -17.03
C VAL A 200 16.25 -0.65 -17.39
N ILE A 201 15.92 -1.93 -17.62
CA ILE A 201 16.89 -2.93 -18.12
C ILE A 201 16.58 -3.27 -19.58
N GLU A 202 17.61 -3.57 -20.38
CA GLU A 202 17.53 -3.91 -21.81
C GLU A 202 17.82 -5.38 -22.05
#